data_53b82d7da4dcf4e8da78546955da43d8
#
_entry.id   53b82d7da4dcf4e8da78546955da43d8
#
_cell.length_a   1.000
_cell.length_b   1.000
_cell.length_c   1.000
_cell.angle_alpha   90.00
_cell.angle_beta   90.00
_cell.angle_gamma   90.00
#
_symmetry.space_group_name_H-M   'P 1'
#
loop_
_entity.id
_entity.type
_entity.pdbx_description
1 polymer ?
#
loop_
_entity_poly.entity_id
_entity_poly.type
_entity_poly.pdbx_seq_one_letter_code
_entity_poly.pdbx_strand_id
1 'polypeptide(L)'
;MRLIAIAKLREAASIYPDISNQIEDFYQTIRKVHWQNLIDVQNTFASAEAVGNFTVINIKGNKYRLILDINYKKQLVFFKYFLTHAEYSKDKWKNDSHYQS
;
A
#
# COMPACT_ATOMS: atom_id res chain seq x y z
N MET A 1 -3.84 -12.72 -4.17
CA MET A 1 -2.43 -12.28 -4.26
C MET A 1 -1.73 -12.52 -2.94
N ARG A 2 -0.41 -12.45 -2.94
CA ARG A 2 0.41 -12.65 -1.75
C ARG A 2 1.05 -11.32 -1.34
N LEU A 3 0.84 -10.91 -0.08
CA LEU A 3 1.48 -9.73 0.49
C LEU A 3 2.83 -10.11 1.10
N ILE A 4 3.89 -9.48 0.60
CA ILE A 4 5.26 -9.67 1.08
C ILE A 4 5.56 -8.58 2.12
N ALA A 5 6.22 -8.97 3.21
CA ALA A 5 6.64 -8.10 4.31
C ALA A 5 5.47 -7.59 5.17
N ILE A 6 4.45 -8.44 5.40
CA ILE A 6 3.33 -8.10 6.29
C ILE A 6 3.81 -7.72 7.71
N ALA A 7 4.84 -8.38 8.22
CA ALA A 7 5.39 -8.06 9.54
C ALA A 7 5.92 -6.62 9.60
N LYS A 8 6.56 -6.15 8.53
CA LYS A 8 7.04 -4.76 8.43
C LYS A 8 5.89 -3.76 8.37
N LEU A 9 4.80 -4.11 7.67
CA LEU A 9 3.60 -3.27 7.64
C LEU A 9 2.97 -3.17 9.03
N ARG A 10 2.82 -4.30 9.72
CA ARG A 10 2.29 -4.31 11.10
C ARG A 10 3.16 -3.48 12.04
N GLU A 11 4.47 -3.59 11.93
CA GLU A 11 5.40 -2.80 12.72
C GLU A 11 5.27 -1.31 12.43
N ALA A 12 5.25 -0.92 11.16
CA ALA A 12 5.12 0.48 10.77
C ALA A 12 3.79 1.09 11.24
N ALA A 13 2.72 0.29 11.23
CA ALA A 13 1.40 0.74 11.64
C ALA A 13 1.19 0.70 13.17
N SER A 14 2.06 0.02 13.92
CA SER A 14 1.88 -0.22 15.35
C SER A 14 1.88 1.05 16.19
N ILE A 15 2.51 2.12 15.70
CA ILE A 15 2.52 3.42 16.38
C ILE A 15 1.20 4.19 16.19
N TYR A 16 0.27 3.68 15.39
CA TYR A 16 -1.03 4.28 15.11
C TYR A 16 -2.12 3.31 15.56
N PRO A 17 -2.51 3.32 16.85
CA PRO A 17 -3.41 2.29 17.39
C PRO A 17 -4.81 2.29 16.78
N ASP A 18 -5.19 3.37 16.12
CA ASP A 18 -6.52 3.55 15.54
C ASP A 18 -6.72 2.84 14.19
N ILE A 19 -5.68 2.18 13.65
CA ILE A 19 -5.75 1.59 12.31
C ILE A 19 -5.41 0.10 12.25
N SER A 20 -5.14 -0.54 13.38
CA SER A 20 -4.71 -1.95 13.37
C SER A 20 -5.73 -2.86 12.69
N ASN A 21 -7.03 -2.65 12.91
CA ASN A 21 -8.07 -3.44 12.26
C ASN A 21 -8.09 -3.21 10.75
N GLN A 22 -7.88 -1.98 10.29
CA GLN A 22 -7.84 -1.67 8.86
C GLN A 22 -6.68 -2.35 8.17
N ILE A 23 -5.52 -2.44 8.83
CA ILE A 23 -4.34 -3.13 8.28
C ILE A 23 -4.61 -4.63 8.17
N GLU A 24 -5.21 -5.24 9.18
CA GLU A 24 -5.56 -6.67 9.11
C GLU A 24 -6.62 -6.94 8.04
N ASP A 25 -7.62 -6.07 7.89
CA ASP A 25 -8.62 -6.16 6.82
C ASP A 25 -7.96 -6.05 5.45
N PHE A 26 -7.02 -5.13 5.29
CA PHE A 26 -6.23 -4.99 4.06
C PHE A 26 -5.50 -6.30 3.74
N TYR A 27 -4.83 -6.89 4.72
CA TYR A 27 -4.11 -8.14 4.54
C TYR A 27 -5.06 -9.26 4.08
N GLN A 28 -6.22 -9.41 4.73
CA GLN A 28 -7.19 -10.44 4.35
C GLN A 28 -7.74 -10.19 2.95
N THR A 29 -7.96 -8.94 2.57
CA THR A 29 -8.41 -8.58 1.22
C THR A 29 -7.39 -8.97 0.18
N ILE A 30 -6.10 -8.67 0.41
CA ILE A 30 -5.03 -9.02 -0.54
C ILE A 30 -4.98 -10.52 -0.78
N ARG A 31 -5.19 -11.34 0.23
CA ARG A 31 -5.17 -12.80 0.09
C ARG A 31 -6.25 -13.35 -0.84
N LYS A 32 -7.33 -12.59 -1.05
CA LYS A 32 -8.50 -13.03 -1.81
C LYS A 32 -8.56 -12.49 -3.23
N VAL A 33 -7.84 -11.39 -3.54
CA VAL A 33 -7.95 -10.72 -4.83
C VAL A 33 -6.95 -11.29 -5.85
N HIS A 34 -7.30 -11.10 -7.14
CA HIS A 34 -6.46 -11.43 -8.28
C HIS A 34 -6.38 -10.21 -9.21
N TRP A 35 -5.72 -9.17 -8.75
CA TRP A 35 -5.59 -7.95 -9.54
C TRP A 35 -4.73 -8.17 -10.77
N GLN A 36 -5.21 -7.71 -11.92
CA GLN A 36 -4.50 -7.79 -13.20
C GLN A 36 -3.89 -6.43 -13.60
N ASN A 37 -4.42 -5.34 -13.03
CA ASN A 37 -4.03 -3.98 -13.38
C ASN A 37 -4.53 -3.00 -12.31
N LEU A 38 -4.22 -1.71 -12.50
CA LEU A 38 -4.61 -0.67 -11.55
C LEU A 38 -6.13 -0.52 -11.43
N ILE A 39 -6.88 -0.73 -12.51
CA ILE A 39 -8.34 -0.62 -12.46
C ILE A 39 -8.91 -1.63 -11.47
N ASP A 40 -8.38 -2.85 -11.45
CA ASP A 40 -8.79 -3.86 -10.49
C ASP A 40 -8.50 -3.43 -9.05
N VAL A 41 -7.34 -2.80 -8.81
CA VAL A 41 -7.00 -2.26 -7.50
C VAL A 41 -8.02 -1.19 -7.09
N GLN A 42 -8.36 -0.29 -8.02
CA GLN A 42 -9.32 0.79 -7.76
C GLN A 42 -10.74 0.26 -7.50
N ASN A 43 -11.11 -0.88 -8.08
CA ASN A 43 -12.39 -1.51 -7.78
C ASN A 43 -12.45 -2.01 -6.33
N THR A 44 -11.33 -2.38 -5.75
CA THR A 44 -11.23 -2.80 -4.34
C THR A 44 -11.01 -1.60 -3.41
N PHE A 45 -10.09 -0.72 -3.80
CA PHE A 45 -9.71 0.48 -3.03
C PHE A 45 -9.83 1.70 -3.95
N ALA A 46 -10.94 2.43 -3.84
CA ALA A 46 -11.26 3.52 -4.75
C ALA A 46 -10.19 4.62 -4.79
N SER A 47 -9.45 4.81 -3.70
CA SER A 47 -8.40 5.83 -3.61
C SER A 47 -7.08 5.43 -4.27
N ALA A 48 -6.95 4.19 -4.76
CA ALA A 48 -5.70 3.71 -5.33
C ALA A 48 -5.29 4.53 -6.55
N GLU A 49 -4.02 4.91 -6.61
CA GLU A 49 -3.46 5.59 -7.77
C GLU A 49 -2.03 5.12 -8.03
N ALA A 50 -1.63 5.18 -9.28
CA ALA A 50 -0.24 4.91 -9.64
C ALA A 50 0.58 6.19 -9.51
N VAL A 51 1.69 6.11 -8.77
CA VAL A 51 2.67 7.19 -8.68
C VAL A 51 4.01 6.57 -9.10
N GLY A 52 4.44 6.86 -10.32
CA GLY A 52 5.51 6.10 -10.94
C GLY A 52 5.11 4.63 -11.03
N ASN A 53 6.02 3.75 -10.67
CA ASN A 53 5.77 2.32 -10.66
C ASN A 53 5.17 1.80 -9.33
N PHE A 54 4.97 2.68 -8.35
CA PHE A 54 4.34 2.32 -7.09
C PHE A 54 2.83 2.59 -7.13
N THR A 55 2.10 1.91 -6.26
CA THR A 55 0.67 2.12 -6.06
C THR A 55 0.45 2.68 -4.67
N VAL A 56 -0.33 3.76 -4.57
CA VAL A 56 -0.60 4.46 -3.32
C VAL A 56 -2.08 4.32 -3.00
N ILE A 57 -2.38 3.91 -1.76
CA ILE A 57 -3.74 3.74 -1.27
C ILE A 57 -3.92 4.59 -0.02
N ASN A 58 -5.03 5.34 0.06
CA ASN A 58 -5.38 6.09 1.25
C ASN A 58 -5.94 5.15 2.31
N ILE A 59 -5.48 5.32 3.56
CA ILE A 59 -5.99 4.58 4.71
C ILE A 59 -6.62 5.58 5.67
N LYS A 60 -7.80 5.25 6.21
CA LYS A 60 -8.57 6.09 7.11
C LYS A 60 -8.82 7.47 6.49
N GLY A 61 -9.52 7.47 5.36
CA GLY A 61 -9.75 8.67 4.57
C GLY A 61 -8.44 9.23 4.03
N ASN A 62 -8.07 10.42 4.45
CA ASN A 62 -6.88 11.12 3.97
C ASN A 62 -5.70 11.06 4.95
N LYS A 63 -5.85 10.35 6.08
CA LYS A 63 -4.91 10.46 7.19
C LYS A 63 -3.57 9.78 6.92
N TYR A 64 -3.62 8.61 6.27
CA TYR A 64 -2.42 7.81 6.01
C TYR A 64 -2.34 7.41 4.54
N ARG A 65 -1.11 7.09 4.12
CA ARG A 65 -0.81 6.57 2.77
C ARG A 65 -0.09 5.25 2.91
N LEU A 66 -0.61 4.23 2.21
CA LEU A 66 0.04 2.93 2.08
C LEU A 66 0.65 2.85 0.69
N ILE A 67 1.96 2.63 0.62
CA ILE A 67 2.70 2.58 -0.64
C ILE A 67 3.12 1.15 -0.90
N LEU A 68 2.76 0.65 -2.07
CA LEU A 68 2.97 -0.73 -2.48
C LEU A 68 3.71 -0.79 -3.82
N ASP A 69 4.47 -1.85 -4.01
CA ASP A 69 5.00 -2.23 -5.31
C ASP A 69 4.29 -3.53 -5.72
N ILE A 70 3.48 -3.47 -6.77
CA ILE A 70 2.63 -4.59 -7.20
C ILE A 70 3.21 -5.22 -8.44
N ASN A 71 3.47 -6.52 -8.36
CA ASN A 71 3.82 -7.32 -9.53
C ASN A 71 2.57 -8.11 -9.93
N TYR A 72 1.85 -7.61 -10.91
CA TYR A 72 0.60 -8.23 -11.36
C TYR A 72 0.83 -9.61 -11.97
N LYS A 73 1.90 -9.77 -12.72
CA LYS A 73 2.21 -11.03 -13.39
C LYS A 73 2.46 -12.15 -12.39
N LYS A 74 3.21 -11.88 -11.33
CA LYS A 74 3.55 -12.85 -10.30
C LYS A 74 2.54 -12.89 -9.16
N GLN A 75 1.54 -12.03 -9.17
CA GLN A 75 0.52 -11.93 -8.12
C GLN A 75 1.15 -11.64 -6.75
N LEU A 76 2.13 -10.75 -6.71
CA LEU A 76 2.84 -10.33 -5.50
C LEU A 76 2.61 -8.86 -5.22
N VAL A 77 2.37 -8.54 -3.95
CA VAL A 77 2.25 -7.17 -3.46
C VAL A 77 3.34 -6.95 -2.42
N PHE A 78 4.27 -6.04 -2.71
CA PHE A 78 5.35 -5.72 -1.78
C PHE A 78 4.98 -4.48 -0.99
N PHE A 79 4.98 -4.58 0.34
CA PHE A 79 4.85 -3.41 1.19
C PHE A 79 6.12 -2.56 1.10
N LYS A 80 5.94 -1.25 0.84
CA LYS A 80 7.07 -0.31 0.78
C LYS A 80 7.05 0.66 1.96
N TYR A 81 5.97 1.41 2.13
CA TYR A 81 5.89 2.44 3.17
C TYR A 81 4.46 2.57 3.69
N PHE A 82 4.37 2.91 4.98
CA PHE A 82 3.14 3.38 5.61
C PHE A 82 3.42 4.73 6.25
N LEU A 83 2.82 5.79 5.71
CA LEU A 83 3.18 7.17 6.03
C LEU A 83 1.94 7.97 6.41
N THR A 84 2.14 8.98 7.27
CA THR A 84 1.13 10.03 7.44
C THR A 84 1.05 10.86 6.16
N HIS A 85 -0.05 11.63 6.00
CA HIS A 85 -0.18 12.54 4.86
C HIS A 85 1.00 13.52 4.78
N ALA A 86 1.45 14.06 5.92
CA ALA A 86 2.58 14.99 5.95
C ALA A 86 3.87 14.33 5.49
N GLU A 87 4.16 13.12 5.94
CA GLU A 87 5.35 12.37 5.53
C GLU A 87 5.30 12.03 4.03
N TYR A 88 4.14 11.63 3.54
CA TYR A 88 3.93 11.33 2.13
C TYR A 88 4.23 12.57 1.27
N SER A 89 3.75 13.73 1.68
CA SER A 89 3.89 14.99 0.93
C SER A 89 5.34 15.48 0.82
N LYS A 90 6.24 15.00 1.68
CA LYS A 90 7.66 15.33 1.61
C LYS A 90 8.40 14.59 0.49
N ASP A 91 7.77 13.60 -0.14
CA ASP A 91 8.30 12.84 -1.28
C ASP A 91 9.62 12.09 -1.02
N LYS A 92 10.04 11.94 0.24
CA LYS A 92 11.30 11.22 0.57
C LYS A 92 11.23 9.75 0.16
N TRP A 93 10.04 9.16 0.15
CA TRP A 93 9.85 7.77 -0.29
C TRP A 93 10.20 7.56 -1.76
N LYS A 94 10.20 8.63 -2.57
CA LYS A 94 10.62 8.58 -3.98
C LYS A 94 12.11 8.36 -4.15
N ASN A 95 12.89 8.46 -3.08
CA ASN A 95 14.31 8.12 -3.08
C ASN A 95 14.57 6.62 -2.97
N ASP A 96 13.52 5.80 -2.81
CA ASP A 96 13.65 4.35 -2.79
C ASP A 96 14.26 3.87 -4.11
N SER A 97 15.23 2.94 -4.01
CA SER A 97 15.96 2.44 -5.20
C SER A 97 15.07 1.74 -6.21
N HIS A 98 13.89 1.25 -5.78
CA HIS A 98 12.94 0.59 -6.66
C HIS A 98 11.91 1.54 -7.27
N TYR A 99 11.87 2.80 -6.85
CA TYR A 99 10.94 3.79 -7.39
C TYR A 99 11.41 4.28 -8.76
N GLN A 100 10.49 4.30 -9.71
CA GLN A 100 10.70 4.82 -11.06
C GLN A 100 9.52 5.70 -11.45
N SER A 101 9.80 6.95 -11.76
CA SER A 101 8.75 7.91 -12.15
C SER A 101 8.21 7.65 -13.56
#